data_610875d5e582006ca9bc401e61ae5633
#
_entry.id   610875d5e582006ca9bc401e61ae5633
#
_cell.length_a   1.000
_cell.length_b   1.000
_cell.length_c   1.000
_cell.angle_alpha   90.00
_cell.angle_beta   90.00
_cell.angle_gamma   90.00
#
_symmetry.space_group_name_H-M   'P 1'
#
loop_
_entity.id
_entity.type
_entity.pdbx_description
1 polymer ?
#
loop_
_entity_poly.entity_id
_entity_poly.type
_entity_poly.pdbx_seq_one_letter_code
_entity_poly.pdbx_strand_id
1 'polypeptide(L)'
;MEIALSPSLPTYSGGLGMLAGDTLRSAADTAAPMVAISLVHRRGYFRQKLSDIGQQTEADVSWSPETMLPSANQIIALTIQGRQILVRAWRFDVVGITGHIIPVFLLDTDVEGNDPWDRRLTDHLYGGDTYYRLCQETVLGLGGVALLDALACKPKVYHMNEGHAALLTIGLLEDRLAGKPLKDATEADIDSVRQRCVFTTHTPVPAGHDQFGIDQMYQILGHDRAAAIDQFGCLHNGLMNMTYIALRFSRFVNGVAMQHGKVSQQMFPDYKVYSITNGVHAATWLSPQFQELLDGEIPHWRTDNQYFRSVYGIEPARIAAAHNKGKLRLFGTIAKRAGHHFNPNVLTLGFARRVATYKRASLLLHDPARLVAIAEKIGGLQILYAGKAHPADNAGKGLIRDVYTAAAKLNSSALKIYYLENYDWELGALLTQGVDVWVNTPRRPYEASGTSGMKAALNGIPSLSILDGWWIEGCAENTTGWAIGNGENEDAEAASLYEKLEHSIAPMYANPHAWSRMQQHCIAINGSFFNTHRMLAQYFENSYFPHTQVAKLPGSPLDRRRSSDILVPEPALV
;
A
#
# COMPACT_ATOMS: atom_id res chain seq x y z
N MET A 1 2.41 -9.15 -6.51
CA MET A 1 2.91 -10.36 -5.84
C MET A 1 2.29 -10.58 -4.46
N GLU A 2 2.08 -9.55 -3.65
CA GLU A 2 1.44 -9.65 -2.33
C GLU A 2 -0.01 -9.12 -2.35
N ILE A 3 -0.88 -9.71 -1.51
CA ILE A 3 -2.28 -9.31 -1.37
C ILE A 3 -2.82 -9.65 0.02
N ALA A 4 -3.43 -8.68 0.70
CA ALA A 4 -3.99 -8.85 2.04
C ALA A 4 -5.49 -9.15 1.95
N LEU A 5 -5.86 -10.41 2.02
CA LEU A 5 -7.24 -10.89 1.88
C LEU A 5 -7.93 -11.08 3.23
N SER A 6 -7.23 -11.64 4.20
CA SER A 6 -7.72 -11.91 5.56
C SER A 6 -6.56 -11.85 6.54
N PRO A 7 -6.79 -11.48 7.82
CA PRO A 7 -5.77 -11.58 8.86
C PRO A 7 -5.20 -12.99 9.05
N SER A 8 -5.96 -14.03 8.70
CA SER A 8 -5.54 -15.43 8.80
C SER A 8 -4.72 -15.91 7.59
N LEU A 9 -4.65 -15.14 6.50
CA LEU A 9 -3.90 -15.51 5.30
C LEU A 9 -2.61 -14.69 5.21
N PRO A 10 -1.42 -15.32 5.34
CA PRO A 10 -0.16 -14.59 5.40
C PRO A 10 0.38 -14.24 3.99
N THR A 11 -0.47 -13.83 3.07
CA THR A 11 -0.18 -13.54 1.67
C THR A 11 0.26 -12.09 1.43
N TYR A 12 0.64 -11.37 2.47
CA TYR A 12 1.06 -9.97 2.40
C TYR A 12 2.24 -9.68 3.35
N SER A 13 3.00 -8.62 3.07
CA SER A 13 4.07 -8.13 3.93
C SER A 13 3.85 -6.69 4.39
N GLY A 14 3.28 -5.85 3.54
CA GLY A 14 3.21 -4.42 3.79
C GLY A 14 2.09 -3.68 3.07
N GLY A 15 2.34 -2.39 2.81
CA GLY A 15 1.34 -1.46 2.27
C GLY A 15 0.82 -1.82 0.89
N LEU A 16 1.66 -2.42 0.04
CA LEU A 16 1.27 -2.83 -1.31
C LEU A 16 0.18 -3.90 -1.29
N GLY A 17 0.39 -4.96 -0.49
CA GLY A 17 -0.61 -6.01 -0.32
C GLY A 17 -1.89 -5.53 0.34
N MET A 18 -1.78 -4.63 1.32
CA MET A 18 -2.94 -4.00 1.95
C MET A 18 -3.77 -3.20 0.96
N LEU A 19 -3.12 -2.39 0.12
CA LEU A 19 -3.80 -1.62 -0.92
C LEU A 19 -4.50 -2.53 -1.94
N ALA A 20 -3.84 -3.60 -2.38
CA ALA A 20 -4.43 -4.56 -3.29
C ALA A 20 -5.72 -5.17 -2.69
N GLY A 21 -5.67 -5.61 -1.44
CA GLY A 21 -6.84 -6.11 -0.73
C GLY A 21 -7.95 -5.08 -0.56
N ASP A 22 -7.60 -3.83 -0.21
CA ASP A 22 -8.55 -2.72 -0.07
C ASP A 22 -9.22 -2.37 -1.41
N THR A 23 -8.47 -2.43 -2.52
CA THR A 23 -9.00 -2.23 -3.87
C THR A 23 -10.05 -3.28 -4.21
N LEU A 24 -9.75 -4.55 -3.93
CA LEU A 24 -10.69 -5.65 -4.23
C LEU A 24 -11.95 -5.61 -3.36
N ARG A 25 -11.85 -5.18 -2.09
CA ARG A 25 -13.03 -4.99 -1.24
C ARG A 25 -13.92 -3.89 -1.79
N SER A 26 -13.34 -2.77 -2.20
CA SER A 26 -14.11 -1.71 -2.86
C SER A 26 -14.68 -2.14 -4.21
N ALA A 27 -13.96 -2.96 -4.97
CA ALA A 27 -14.49 -3.54 -6.21
C ALA A 27 -15.71 -4.44 -5.93
N ALA A 28 -15.65 -5.24 -4.85
CA ALA A 28 -16.75 -6.06 -4.42
C ALA A 28 -17.96 -5.22 -3.93
N ASP A 29 -17.71 -4.17 -3.15
CA ASP A 29 -18.75 -3.27 -2.64
C ASP A 29 -19.47 -2.52 -3.76
N THR A 30 -18.75 -2.14 -4.81
CA THR A 30 -19.29 -1.41 -5.96
C THR A 30 -19.73 -2.31 -7.12
N ALA A 31 -19.73 -3.63 -6.92
CA ALA A 31 -20.06 -4.64 -7.93
C ALA A 31 -19.25 -4.49 -9.24
N ALA A 32 -17.98 -4.10 -9.13
CA ALA A 32 -17.11 -3.97 -10.29
C ALA A 32 -16.74 -5.36 -10.86
N PRO A 33 -16.80 -5.57 -12.18
CA PRO A 33 -16.47 -6.86 -12.79
C PRO A 33 -14.94 -7.04 -12.81
N MET A 34 -14.38 -7.66 -11.77
CA MET A 34 -12.95 -7.82 -11.57
C MET A 34 -12.59 -9.25 -11.14
N VAL A 35 -11.39 -9.67 -11.47
CA VAL A 35 -10.74 -10.89 -10.98
C VAL A 35 -9.31 -10.52 -10.59
N ALA A 36 -8.76 -11.17 -9.57
CA ALA A 36 -7.38 -10.94 -9.15
C ALA A 36 -6.57 -12.24 -9.13
N ILE A 37 -5.28 -12.12 -9.42
CA ILE A 37 -4.33 -13.22 -9.38
C ILE A 37 -3.11 -12.77 -8.56
N SER A 38 -2.64 -13.66 -7.67
CA SER A 38 -1.41 -13.49 -6.90
C SER A 38 -0.77 -14.86 -6.63
N LEU A 39 0.26 -14.91 -5.79
CA LEU A 39 0.90 -16.14 -5.33
C LEU A 39 0.39 -16.52 -3.94
N VAL A 40 0.41 -17.83 -3.63
CA VAL A 40 -0.15 -18.35 -2.37
C VAL A 40 0.73 -18.07 -1.15
N HIS A 41 2.05 -18.08 -1.31
CA HIS A 41 3.05 -17.91 -0.23
C HIS A 41 2.80 -18.86 0.96
N ARG A 42 3.07 -20.15 0.78
CA ARG A 42 2.84 -21.21 1.77
C ARG A 42 3.51 -20.98 3.12
N ARG A 43 4.62 -20.23 3.16
CA ARG A 43 5.35 -19.83 4.37
C ARG A 43 5.20 -18.36 4.71
N GLY A 44 4.37 -17.62 3.95
CA GLY A 44 4.08 -16.22 4.16
C GLY A 44 5.32 -15.33 4.09
N TYR A 45 5.29 -14.22 4.87
CA TYR A 45 6.44 -13.34 5.02
C TYR A 45 7.33 -13.81 6.18
N PHE A 46 7.07 -13.41 7.42
CA PHE A 46 7.67 -13.97 8.64
C PHE A 46 6.93 -13.48 9.89
N ARG A 47 7.12 -14.21 10.99
CA ARG A 47 6.73 -13.78 12.34
C ARG A 47 7.93 -13.16 13.03
N GLN A 48 7.80 -11.90 13.47
CA GLN A 48 8.85 -11.19 14.19
C GLN A 48 8.87 -11.62 15.67
N LYS A 49 10.08 -11.80 16.19
CA LYS A 49 10.36 -11.86 17.63
C LYS A 49 11.43 -10.85 17.96
N LEU A 50 11.31 -10.20 19.12
CA LEU A 50 12.31 -9.28 19.64
C LEU A 50 12.93 -9.88 20.91
N SER A 51 14.27 -9.78 21.02
CA SER A 51 14.96 -10.10 22.26
C SER A 51 14.79 -8.99 23.30
N ASP A 52 15.27 -9.22 24.52
CA ASP A 52 15.25 -8.25 25.63
C ASP A 52 16.02 -6.95 25.31
N ILE A 53 16.87 -6.98 24.29
CA ILE A 53 17.61 -5.81 23.80
C ILE A 53 17.08 -5.28 22.47
N GLY A 54 15.88 -5.70 22.04
CA GLY A 54 15.23 -5.23 20.83
C GLY A 54 15.81 -5.79 19.53
N GLN A 55 16.57 -6.89 19.57
CA GLN A 55 17.09 -7.53 18.36
C GLN A 55 15.99 -8.34 17.69
N GLN A 56 15.71 -8.01 16.42
CA GLN A 56 14.73 -8.77 15.62
C GLN A 56 15.29 -10.11 15.17
N THR A 57 14.48 -11.15 15.36
CA THR A 57 14.63 -12.47 14.74
C THR A 57 13.34 -12.83 13.98
N GLU A 58 13.48 -13.70 12.98
CA GLU A 58 12.39 -14.13 12.12
C GLU A 58 12.05 -15.60 12.36
N ALA A 59 10.77 -15.91 12.39
CA ALA A 59 10.26 -17.27 12.41
C ALA A 59 9.28 -17.48 11.25
N ASP A 60 9.25 -18.67 10.71
CA ASP A 60 8.31 -19.06 9.65
C ASP A 60 6.86 -18.91 10.11
N VAL A 61 6.00 -18.56 9.18
CA VAL A 61 4.54 -18.62 9.36
C VAL A 61 4.08 -19.97 8.85
N SER A 62 3.34 -20.70 9.69
CA SER A 62 2.76 -22.00 9.33
C SER A 62 1.27 -21.86 9.06
N TRP A 63 0.85 -22.21 7.86
CA TRP A 63 -0.54 -22.33 7.45
C TRP A 63 -0.67 -23.31 6.29
N SER A 64 -1.88 -23.79 6.00
CA SER A 64 -2.12 -24.74 4.92
C SER A 64 -3.22 -24.21 3.99
N PRO A 65 -2.90 -23.92 2.72
CA PRO A 65 -3.91 -23.56 1.73
C PRO A 65 -5.01 -24.62 1.61
N GLU A 66 -4.65 -25.90 1.71
CA GLU A 66 -5.56 -27.02 1.58
C GLU A 66 -6.71 -27.03 2.60
N THR A 67 -6.46 -26.45 3.79
CA THR A 67 -7.46 -26.39 4.86
C THR A 67 -8.26 -25.09 4.85
N MET A 68 -7.75 -24.06 4.19
CA MET A 68 -8.34 -22.71 4.27
C MET A 68 -8.95 -22.23 2.97
N LEU A 69 -8.58 -22.81 1.83
CA LEU A 69 -8.99 -22.34 0.51
C LEU A 69 -9.52 -23.49 -0.35
N PRO A 70 -10.63 -23.31 -1.07
CA PRO A 70 -11.05 -24.26 -2.07
C PRO A 70 -10.09 -24.25 -3.27
N SER A 71 -9.86 -25.43 -3.87
CA SER A 71 -9.14 -25.53 -5.14
C SER A 71 -9.97 -24.94 -6.27
N ALA A 72 -9.32 -24.23 -7.20
CA ALA A 72 -9.96 -23.77 -8.43
C ALA A 72 -10.14 -24.91 -9.46
N ASN A 73 -9.71 -26.15 -9.15
CA ASN A 73 -9.76 -27.34 -10.01
C ASN A 73 -9.07 -27.18 -11.38
N GLN A 74 -8.11 -26.25 -11.47
CA GLN A 74 -7.29 -26.02 -12.65
C GLN A 74 -5.83 -26.28 -12.30
N ILE A 75 -5.15 -26.99 -13.20
CA ILE A 75 -3.69 -27.15 -13.19
C ILE A 75 -3.21 -26.70 -14.57
N ILE A 76 -2.31 -25.73 -14.58
CA ILE A 76 -1.65 -25.22 -15.78
C ILE A 76 -0.19 -25.64 -15.79
N ALA A 77 0.44 -25.65 -16.95
CA ALA A 77 1.85 -25.96 -17.10
C ALA A 77 2.59 -24.75 -17.68
N LEU A 78 3.73 -24.43 -17.08
CA LEU A 78 4.61 -23.35 -17.52
C LEU A 78 5.99 -23.91 -17.87
N THR A 79 6.64 -23.34 -18.86
CA THR A 79 8.05 -23.65 -19.13
C THR A 79 8.94 -22.63 -18.42
N ILE A 80 9.70 -23.08 -17.43
CA ILE A 80 10.71 -22.32 -16.71
C ILE A 80 12.01 -23.11 -16.75
N GLN A 81 13.11 -22.50 -17.16
CA GLN A 81 14.42 -23.17 -17.30
C GLN A 81 14.38 -24.40 -18.26
N GLY A 82 13.55 -24.36 -19.26
CA GLY A 82 13.35 -25.49 -20.17
C GLY A 82 12.59 -26.69 -19.60
N ARG A 83 12.13 -26.60 -18.32
CA ARG A 83 11.32 -27.62 -17.66
C ARG A 83 9.85 -27.21 -17.60
N GLN A 84 8.98 -28.22 -17.65
CA GLN A 84 7.55 -28.05 -17.40
C GLN A 84 7.31 -27.98 -15.88
N ILE A 85 6.71 -26.90 -15.41
CA ILE A 85 6.30 -26.71 -14.02
C ILE A 85 4.79 -26.64 -13.96
N LEU A 86 4.19 -27.53 -13.17
CA LEU A 86 2.76 -27.57 -12.94
C LEU A 86 2.39 -26.54 -11.87
N VAL A 87 1.34 -25.77 -12.11
CA VAL A 87 0.84 -24.74 -11.18
C VAL A 87 -0.66 -24.96 -10.97
N ARG A 88 -1.07 -25.13 -9.71
CA ARG A 88 -2.49 -25.12 -9.32
C ARG A 88 -2.90 -23.73 -8.88
N ALA A 89 -4.20 -23.51 -8.76
CA ALA A 89 -4.73 -22.29 -8.21
C ALA A 89 -5.69 -22.57 -7.04
N TRP A 90 -5.56 -21.79 -5.97
CA TRP A 90 -6.50 -21.72 -4.86
C TRP A 90 -7.42 -20.52 -5.06
N ARG A 91 -8.68 -20.62 -4.67
CA ARG A 91 -9.66 -19.54 -4.80
C ARG A 91 -9.97 -18.93 -3.44
N PHE A 92 -10.03 -17.61 -3.38
CA PHE A 92 -10.56 -16.84 -2.27
C PHE A 92 -11.61 -15.86 -2.81
N ASP A 93 -12.78 -15.81 -2.19
CA ASP A 93 -13.87 -14.93 -2.60
C ASP A 93 -13.92 -13.68 -1.71
N VAL A 94 -13.67 -12.51 -2.30
CA VAL A 94 -13.90 -11.23 -1.63
C VAL A 94 -15.37 -10.86 -1.84
N VAL A 95 -16.13 -10.86 -0.74
CA VAL A 95 -17.57 -10.57 -0.76
C VAL A 95 -17.80 -9.13 -0.35
N GLY A 96 -18.47 -8.35 -1.21
CA GLY A 96 -18.86 -6.97 -0.95
C GLY A 96 -20.16 -6.86 -0.14
N ILE A 97 -20.46 -5.64 0.28
CA ILE A 97 -21.67 -5.33 1.06
C ILE A 97 -22.99 -5.65 0.33
N THR A 98 -22.96 -5.70 -0.99
CA THR A 98 -24.10 -6.08 -1.84
C THR A 98 -24.19 -7.58 -2.10
N GLY A 99 -23.25 -8.37 -1.59
CA GLY A 99 -23.11 -9.79 -1.90
C GLY A 99 -22.38 -10.09 -3.21
N HIS A 100 -21.90 -9.05 -3.94
CA HIS A 100 -21.09 -9.25 -5.13
C HIS A 100 -19.73 -9.87 -4.76
N ILE A 101 -19.28 -10.81 -5.59
CA ILE A 101 -18.07 -11.60 -5.33
C ILE A 101 -16.97 -11.23 -6.34
N ILE A 102 -15.80 -10.90 -5.83
CA ILE A 102 -14.57 -10.79 -6.61
C ILE A 102 -13.72 -12.04 -6.34
N PRO A 103 -13.56 -12.94 -7.31
CA PRO A 103 -12.70 -14.11 -7.14
C PRO A 103 -11.22 -13.70 -7.19
N VAL A 104 -10.46 -14.22 -6.25
CA VAL A 104 -8.99 -14.08 -6.19
C VAL A 104 -8.38 -15.46 -6.34
N PHE A 105 -7.50 -15.62 -7.30
CA PHE A 105 -6.78 -16.87 -7.52
C PHE A 105 -5.34 -16.75 -7.04
N LEU A 106 -4.92 -17.69 -6.19
CA LEU A 106 -3.58 -17.76 -5.63
C LEU A 106 -2.84 -18.94 -6.27
N LEU A 107 -1.83 -18.63 -7.07
CA LEU A 107 -1.02 -19.61 -7.80
C LEU A 107 -0.08 -20.34 -6.84
N ASP A 108 0.06 -21.64 -7.03
CA ASP A 108 0.81 -22.54 -6.16
C ASP A 108 1.55 -23.59 -6.98
N THR A 109 2.86 -23.65 -6.80
CA THR A 109 3.72 -24.63 -7.48
C THR A 109 3.92 -25.92 -6.68
N ASP A 110 3.38 -26.03 -5.45
CA ASP A 110 3.46 -27.28 -4.68
C ASP A 110 2.48 -28.32 -5.23
N VAL A 111 2.83 -28.86 -6.41
CA VAL A 111 2.06 -29.85 -7.15
C VAL A 111 2.88 -31.12 -7.27
N GLU A 112 2.24 -32.29 -7.06
CA GLU A 112 2.86 -33.56 -7.32
C GLU A 112 3.26 -33.68 -8.80
N GLY A 113 4.46 -34.15 -9.07
CA GLY A 113 5.07 -34.20 -10.42
C GLY A 113 6.06 -33.05 -10.67
N ASN A 114 6.08 -31.98 -9.88
CA ASN A 114 7.16 -31.00 -9.91
C ASN A 114 8.38 -31.49 -9.11
N ASP A 115 9.56 -31.07 -9.55
CA ASP A 115 10.79 -31.26 -8.79
C ASP A 115 10.71 -30.58 -7.41
N PRO A 116 11.41 -31.11 -6.37
CA PRO A 116 11.34 -30.53 -5.01
C PRO A 116 11.69 -29.05 -4.93
N TRP A 117 12.57 -28.54 -5.79
CA TRP A 117 12.90 -27.11 -5.84
C TRP A 117 11.76 -26.30 -6.46
N ASP A 118 11.19 -26.76 -7.58
CA ASP A 118 10.10 -26.10 -8.28
C ASP A 118 8.83 -26.01 -7.42
N ARG A 119 8.55 -27.05 -6.61
CA ARG A 119 7.44 -27.06 -5.65
C ARG A 119 7.52 -25.93 -4.61
N ARG A 120 8.70 -25.40 -4.35
CA ARG A 120 8.95 -24.35 -3.34
C ARG A 120 8.97 -22.93 -3.90
N LEU A 121 8.74 -22.72 -5.19
CA LEU A 121 8.75 -21.40 -5.81
C LEU A 121 7.71 -20.43 -5.23
N THR A 122 6.64 -20.96 -4.66
CA THR A 122 5.59 -20.16 -4.01
C THR A 122 5.58 -20.29 -2.48
N ASP A 123 6.73 -20.64 -1.85
CA ASP A 123 6.82 -20.74 -0.39
C ASP A 123 6.88 -19.37 0.28
N HIS A 124 7.87 -18.55 -0.04
CA HIS A 124 8.19 -17.34 0.69
C HIS A 124 7.84 -16.06 -0.08
N LEU A 125 7.14 -15.16 0.57
CA LEU A 125 6.94 -13.81 0.06
C LEU A 125 8.24 -12.99 0.22
N TYR A 126 8.76 -12.48 -0.90
CA TYR A 126 10.03 -11.73 -0.95
C TYR A 126 11.25 -12.49 -0.39
N GLY A 127 11.21 -13.80 -0.44
CA GLY A 127 12.31 -14.66 -0.06
C GLY A 127 13.27 -14.99 -1.20
N GLY A 128 14.36 -15.69 -0.86
CA GLY A 128 15.34 -16.17 -1.82
C GLY A 128 16.24 -15.08 -2.41
N ASP A 129 16.96 -15.47 -3.47
CA ASP A 129 17.81 -14.60 -4.27
C ASP A 129 17.08 -14.06 -5.51
N THR A 130 17.78 -13.33 -6.37
CA THR A 130 17.23 -12.77 -7.62
C THR A 130 16.76 -13.86 -8.58
N TYR A 131 17.41 -15.04 -8.56
CA TYR A 131 17.02 -16.17 -9.41
C TYR A 131 15.66 -16.74 -9.00
N TYR A 132 15.48 -17.01 -7.71
CA TYR A 132 14.21 -17.44 -7.13
C TYR A 132 13.11 -16.39 -7.39
N ARG A 133 13.45 -15.11 -7.25
CA ARG A 133 12.55 -14.01 -7.48
C ARG A 133 12.04 -13.95 -8.90
N LEU A 134 12.92 -14.07 -9.91
CA LEU A 134 12.50 -14.07 -11.31
C LEU A 134 11.61 -15.30 -11.64
N CYS A 135 11.90 -16.45 -11.05
CA CYS A 135 11.01 -17.61 -11.19
C CYS A 135 9.61 -17.34 -10.61
N GLN A 136 9.51 -16.70 -9.43
CA GLN A 136 8.22 -16.31 -8.86
C GLN A 136 7.45 -15.34 -9.77
N GLU A 137 8.12 -14.34 -10.32
CA GLU A 137 7.50 -13.36 -11.22
C GLU A 137 7.10 -13.98 -12.57
N THR A 138 7.83 -15.00 -13.00
CA THR A 138 7.45 -15.81 -14.17
C THR A 138 6.17 -16.61 -13.89
N VAL A 139 6.07 -17.25 -12.72
CA VAL A 139 4.84 -17.94 -12.30
C VAL A 139 3.67 -16.97 -12.21
N LEU A 140 3.88 -15.77 -11.63
CA LEU A 140 2.82 -14.77 -11.50
C LEU A 140 2.36 -14.25 -12.87
N GLY A 141 3.29 -13.81 -13.71
CA GLY A 141 2.97 -13.16 -14.98
C GLY A 141 2.42 -14.14 -16.02
N LEU A 142 3.23 -15.10 -16.42
CA LEU A 142 2.84 -16.10 -17.44
C LEU A 142 1.76 -17.05 -16.90
N GLY A 143 1.90 -17.51 -15.65
CA GLY A 143 0.92 -18.36 -15.01
C GLY A 143 -0.44 -17.70 -14.82
N GLY A 144 -0.44 -16.40 -14.56
CA GLY A 144 -1.67 -15.62 -14.48
C GLY A 144 -2.47 -15.63 -15.79
N VAL A 145 -1.80 -15.43 -16.93
CA VAL A 145 -2.43 -15.49 -18.26
C VAL A 145 -2.93 -16.90 -18.54
N ALA A 146 -2.08 -17.90 -18.38
CA ALA A 146 -2.44 -19.30 -18.62
C ALA A 146 -3.62 -19.78 -17.74
N LEU A 147 -3.71 -19.31 -16.49
CA LEU A 147 -4.84 -19.63 -15.63
C LEU A 147 -6.14 -18.98 -16.13
N LEU A 148 -6.09 -17.70 -16.55
CA LEU A 148 -7.27 -17.02 -17.09
C LEU A 148 -7.81 -17.72 -18.34
N ASP A 149 -6.95 -18.19 -19.21
CA ASP A 149 -7.33 -18.98 -20.39
C ASP A 149 -7.95 -20.32 -20.00
N ALA A 150 -7.35 -21.05 -19.06
CA ALA A 150 -7.88 -22.31 -18.53
C ALA A 150 -9.25 -22.14 -17.86
N LEU A 151 -9.53 -20.96 -17.28
CA LEU A 151 -10.81 -20.58 -16.69
C LEU A 151 -11.80 -20.00 -17.71
N ALA A 152 -11.43 -19.90 -19.00
CA ALA A 152 -12.18 -19.20 -20.05
C ALA A 152 -12.53 -17.73 -19.68
N CYS A 153 -11.74 -17.12 -18.81
CA CYS A 153 -11.88 -15.74 -18.39
C CYS A 153 -11.08 -14.83 -19.32
N LYS A 154 -11.75 -13.91 -20.01
CA LYS A 154 -11.12 -13.00 -20.98
C LYS A 154 -11.27 -11.53 -20.55
N PRO A 155 -10.39 -11.02 -19.67
CA PRO A 155 -10.43 -9.63 -19.25
C PRO A 155 -10.23 -8.67 -20.43
N LYS A 156 -10.94 -7.54 -20.40
CA LYS A 156 -10.71 -6.45 -21.35
C LYS A 156 -9.46 -5.65 -21.01
N VAL A 157 -9.15 -5.54 -19.72
CA VAL A 157 -8.01 -4.78 -19.19
C VAL A 157 -7.25 -5.63 -18.18
N TYR A 158 -5.94 -5.63 -18.28
CA TYR A 158 -5.01 -6.24 -17.34
C TYR A 158 -4.28 -5.14 -16.57
N HIS A 159 -4.44 -5.12 -15.26
CA HIS A 159 -3.82 -4.12 -14.41
C HIS A 159 -2.63 -4.72 -13.64
N MET A 160 -1.44 -4.26 -13.95
CA MET A 160 -0.20 -4.60 -13.24
C MET A 160 -0.02 -3.69 -12.03
N ASN A 161 -0.13 -4.27 -10.84
CA ASN A 161 0.13 -3.60 -9.57
C ASN A 161 1.59 -3.79 -9.18
N GLU A 162 2.47 -2.86 -9.56
CA GLU A 162 3.94 -2.92 -9.59
C GLU A 162 4.48 -3.83 -10.71
N GLY A 163 5.80 -3.79 -10.92
CA GLY A 163 6.50 -4.54 -11.97
C GLY A 163 6.42 -6.05 -11.87
N HIS A 164 6.11 -6.59 -10.70
CA HIS A 164 6.12 -8.03 -10.39
C HIS A 164 5.31 -8.92 -11.37
N ALA A 165 4.30 -8.38 -12.02
CA ALA A 165 3.44 -9.10 -12.96
C ALA A 165 3.75 -8.77 -14.42
N ALA A 166 4.81 -8.01 -14.72
CA ALA A 166 5.06 -7.48 -16.05
C ALA A 166 5.17 -8.56 -17.14
N LEU A 167 5.63 -9.76 -16.80
CA LEU A 167 5.71 -10.89 -17.74
C LEU A 167 4.34 -11.37 -18.25
N LEU A 168 3.22 -10.93 -17.65
CA LEU A 168 1.91 -11.18 -18.24
C LEU A 168 1.79 -10.59 -19.65
N THR A 169 2.49 -9.48 -19.92
CA THR A 169 2.46 -8.83 -21.22
C THR A 169 3.13 -9.67 -22.32
N ILE A 170 4.16 -10.42 -21.93
CA ILE A 170 4.82 -11.39 -22.81
C ILE A 170 3.88 -12.56 -23.09
N GLY A 171 3.21 -13.11 -22.06
CA GLY A 171 2.18 -14.16 -22.25
C GLY A 171 1.04 -13.70 -23.17
N LEU A 172 0.54 -12.47 -23.01
CA LEU A 172 -0.48 -11.92 -23.89
C LEU A 172 0.02 -11.72 -25.33
N LEU A 173 1.32 -11.45 -25.51
CA LEU A 173 1.93 -11.34 -26.83
C LEU A 173 2.09 -12.74 -27.48
N GLU A 174 2.47 -13.75 -26.71
CA GLU A 174 2.48 -15.16 -27.17
C GLU A 174 1.11 -15.59 -27.69
N ASP A 175 0.04 -15.31 -26.92
CA ASP A 175 -1.34 -15.57 -27.33
C ASP A 175 -1.70 -14.85 -28.64
N ARG A 176 -1.32 -13.58 -28.74
CA ARG A 176 -1.57 -12.75 -29.92
C ARG A 176 -0.90 -13.30 -31.17
N LEU A 177 0.32 -13.82 -31.02
CA LEU A 177 1.12 -14.35 -32.13
C LEU A 177 0.71 -15.78 -32.52
N ALA A 178 -0.07 -16.46 -31.68
CA ALA A 178 -0.63 -17.80 -31.97
C ALA A 178 0.41 -18.81 -32.46
N GLY A 179 1.54 -18.91 -31.75
CA GLY A 179 2.63 -19.84 -32.01
C GLY A 179 3.72 -19.35 -32.96
N LYS A 180 3.67 -18.11 -33.47
CA LYS A 180 4.82 -17.50 -34.15
C LYS A 180 5.87 -17.10 -33.11
N PRO A 181 7.16 -17.10 -33.46
CA PRO A 181 8.23 -16.63 -32.57
C PRO A 181 8.01 -15.19 -32.12
N LEU A 182 8.32 -14.88 -30.87
CA LEU A 182 8.18 -13.52 -30.30
C LEU A 182 9.02 -12.47 -31.02
N LYS A 183 10.19 -12.86 -31.58
CA LYS A 183 11.05 -11.99 -32.38
C LYS A 183 10.37 -11.45 -33.66
N ASP A 184 9.33 -12.12 -34.13
CA ASP A 184 8.58 -11.75 -35.35
C ASP A 184 7.40 -10.80 -35.00
N ALA A 185 7.23 -10.42 -33.72
CA ALA A 185 6.22 -9.47 -33.30
C ALA A 185 6.41 -8.10 -33.94
N THR A 186 5.36 -7.60 -34.57
CA THR A 186 5.31 -6.25 -35.13
C THR A 186 4.93 -5.22 -34.06
N GLU A 187 5.19 -3.92 -34.32
CA GLU A 187 4.72 -2.86 -33.43
C GLU A 187 3.18 -2.87 -33.27
N ALA A 188 2.46 -3.30 -34.31
CA ALA A 188 1.00 -3.46 -34.22
C ALA A 188 0.57 -4.59 -33.25
N ASP A 189 1.36 -5.66 -33.14
CA ASP A 189 1.09 -6.73 -32.15
C ASP A 189 1.39 -6.25 -30.75
N ILE A 190 2.50 -5.54 -30.55
CA ILE A 190 2.86 -4.89 -29.28
C ILE A 190 1.77 -3.89 -28.86
N ASP A 191 1.31 -3.04 -29.79
CA ASP A 191 0.25 -2.06 -29.52
C ASP A 191 -1.08 -2.73 -29.17
N SER A 192 -1.41 -3.85 -29.82
CA SER A 192 -2.60 -4.65 -29.46
C SER A 192 -2.58 -5.14 -28.01
N VAL A 193 -1.42 -5.54 -27.48
CA VAL A 193 -1.24 -5.88 -26.05
C VAL A 193 -1.28 -4.64 -25.18
N ARG A 194 -0.56 -3.58 -25.58
CA ARG A 194 -0.50 -2.29 -24.88
C ARG A 194 -1.88 -1.72 -24.61
N GLN A 195 -2.79 -1.76 -25.59
CA GLN A 195 -4.16 -1.26 -25.43
C GLN A 195 -4.97 -2.00 -24.37
N ARG A 196 -4.54 -3.16 -23.93
CA ARG A 196 -5.21 -3.97 -22.90
C ARG A 196 -4.54 -3.88 -21.53
N CYS A 197 -3.37 -3.26 -21.41
CA CYS A 197 -2.59 -3.23 -20.17
C CYS A 197 -2.54 -1.84 -19.56
N VAL A 198 -2.58 -1.80 -18.23
CA VAL A 198 -2.34 -0.61 -17.42
C VAL A 198 -1.37 -0.95 -16.30
N PHE A 199 -0.57 0.03 -15.89
CA PHE A 199 0.49 -0.16 -14.91
C PHE A 199 0.46 0.90 -13.82
N THR A 200 0.49 0.46 -12.56
CA THR A 200 0.67 1.33 -11.40
C THR A 200 2.01 1.04 -10.74
N THR A 201 2.88 2.06 -10.71
CA THR A 201 4.14 1.98 -9.94
C THR A 201 3.94 2.51 -8.52
N HIS A 202 4.55 1.83 -7.55
CA HIS A 202 4.54 2.18 -6.14
C HIS A 202 5.92 2.54 -5.60
N THR A 203 6.94 2.47 -6.45
CA THR A 203 8.35 2.59 -6.07
C THR A 203 8.90 3.95 -6.48
N PRO A 204 9.31 4.82 -5.51
CA PRO A 204 9.76 6.18 -5.79
C PRO A 204 11.26 6.30 -6.09
N VAL A 205 11.99 5.18 -6.18
CA VAL A 205 13.45 5.15 -6.36
C VAL A 205 13.87 4.08 -7.38
N PRO A 206 14.84 4.37 -8.26
CA PRO A 206 15.28 3.41 -9.30
C PRO A 206 15.75 2.07 -8.73
N ALA A 207 16.45 2.06 -7.61
CA ALA A 207 17.00 0.85 -6.99
C ALA A 207 15.94 -0.08 -6.38
N GLY A 208 14.69 0.36 -6.27
CA GLY A 208 13.60 -0.45 -5.73
C GLY A 208 12.80 -1.21 -6.80
N HIS A 209 13.13 -1.04 -8.09
CA HIS A 209 12.53 -1.80 -9.18
C HIS A 209 13.26 -3.11 -9.40
N ASP A 210 12.50 -4.21 -9.61
CA ASP A 210 13.10 -5.53 -9.82
C ASP A 210 13.88 -5.58 -11.14
N GLN A 211 15.14 -5.98 -11.03
CA GLN A 211 16.09 -6.07 -12.14
C GLN A 211 16.86 -7.40 -12.07
N PHE A 212 17.10 -7.99 -13.25
CA PHE A 212 17.70 -9.31 -13.35
C PHE A 212 18.81 -9.35 -14.40
N GLY A 213 19.86 -10.13 -14.12
CA GLY A 213 20.96 -10.31 -15.07
C GLY A 213 20.50 -10.99 -16.35
N ILE A 214 21.17 -10.67 -17.47
CA ILE A 214 20.86 -11.22 -18.78
C ILE A 214 20.96 -12.74 -18.77
N ASP A 215 21.99 -13.31 -18.14
CA ASP A 215 22.16 -14.77 -18.05
C ASP A 215 20.98 -15.44 -17.33
N GLN A 216 20.49 -14.84 -16.22
CA GLN A 216 19.31 -15.31 -15.51
C GLN A 216 18.05 -15.23 -16.37
N MET A 217 17.91 -14.14 -17.13
CA MET A 217 16.78 -13.95 -18.05
C MET A 217 16.75 -15.06 -19.10
N TYR A 218 17.87 -15.32 -19.80
CA TYR A 218 17.97 -16.40 -20.79
C TYR A 218 17.76 -17.78 -20.19
N GLN A 219 18.34 -18.02 -19.01
CA GLN A 219 18.23 -19.31 -18.34
C GLN A 219 16.79 -19.62 -17.89
N ILE A 220 16.08 -18.65 -17.36
CA ILE A 220 14.73 -18.85 -16.76
C ILE A 220 13.65 -18.77 -17.83
N LEU A 221 13.66 -17.74 -18.68
CA LEU A 221 12.60 -17.49 -19.64
C LEU A 221 12.78 -18.25 -20.97
N GLY A 222 13.99 -18.73 -21.26
CA GLY A 222 14.37 -19.33 -22.53
C GLY A 222 14.73 -18.30 -23.60
N HIS A 223 15.31 -18.77 -24.70
CA HIS A 223 15.92 -17.92 -25.71
C HIS A 223 14.91 -17.00 -26.41
N ASP A 224 13.73 -17.49 -26.79
CA ASP A 224 12.74 -16.71 -27.56
C ASP A 224 12.20 -15.51 -26.77
N ARG A 225 11.78 -15.74 -25.53
CA ARG A 225 11.30 -14.68 -24.63
C ARG A 225 12.40 -13.68 -24.30
N ALA A 226 13.58 -14.17 -23.93
CA ALA A 226 14.70 -13.32 -23.53
C ALA A 226 15.18 -12.43 -24.68
N ALA A 227 15.36 -12.97 -25.88
CA ALA A 227 15.74 -12.21 -27.06
C ALA A 227 14.68 -11.17 -27.46
N ALA A 228 13.39 -11.51 -27.32
CA ALA A 228 12.30 -10.58 -27.60
C ALA A 228 12.26 -9.41 -26.58
N ILE A 229 12.45 -9.68 -25.29
CA ILE A 229 12.50 -8.65 -24.23
C ILE A 229 13.64 -7.66 -24.50
N ASP A 230 14.80 -8.15 -24.94
CA ASP A 230 15.93 -7.31 -25.38
C ASP A 230 15.56 -6.48 -26.62
N GLN A 231 15.04 -7.14 -27.67
CA GLN A 231 14.60 -6.48 -28.91
C GLN A 231 13.55 -5.38 -28.66
N PHE A 232 12.67 -5.55 -27.67
CA PHE A 232 11.63 -4.57 -27.33
C PHE A 232 12.16 -3.38 -26.53
N GLY A 233 13.46 -3.34 -26.22
CA GLY A 233 14.10 -2.26 -25.47
C GLY A 233 13.77 -2.25 -23.98
N CYS A 234 13.52 -3.42 -23.40
CA CYS A 234 13.16 -3.57 -21.98
C CYS A 234 14.37 -3.83 -21.08
N LEU A 235 15.59 -3.73 -21.60
CA LEU A 235 16.81 -3.69 -20.81
C LEU A 235 17.13 -2.26 -20.36
N HIS A 236 17.57 -2.13 -19.12
CA HIS A 236 18.05 -0.86 -18.58
C HIS A 236 19.38 -1.09 -17.88
N ASN A 237 20.43 -0.33 -18.29
CA ASN A 237 21.80 -0.52 -17.80
C ASN A 237 22.33 -1.96 -17.93
N GLY A 238 21.96 -2.67 -19.00
CA GLY A 238 22.37 -4.06 -19.23
C GLY A 238 21.65 -5.10 -18.36
N LEU A 239 20.56 -4.75 -17.70
CA LEU A 239 19.72 -5.64 -16.89
C LEU A 239 18.30 -5.66 -17.44
N MET A 240 17.64 -6.83 -17.40
CA MET A 240 16.21 -6.91 -17.62
C MET A 240 15.50 -6.20 -16.47
N ASN A 241 14.64 -5.23 -16.79
CA ASN A 241 13.93 -4.43 -15.80
C ASN A 241 12.42 -4.62 -15.95
N MET A 242 11.78 -5.16 -14.93
CA MET A 242 10.35 -5.48 -14.94
C MET A 242 9.48 -4.23 -15.13
N THR A 243 9.90 -3.10 -14.58
CA THR A 243 9.20 -1.83 -14.76
C THR A 243 9.24 -1.36 -16.20
N TYR A 244 10.38 -1.48 -16.90
CA TYR A 244 10.46 -1.11 -18.32
C TYR A 244 9.62 -2.03 -19.21
N ILE A 245 9.49 -3.31 -18.87
CA ILE A 245 8.53 -4.22 -19.55
C ILE A 245 7.10 -3.69 -19.34
N ALA A 246 6.72 -3.39 -18.09
CA ALA A 246 5.39 -2.87 -17.78
C ALA A 246 5.10 -1.53 -18.48
N LEU A 247 6.08 -0.61 -18.52
CA LEU A 247 5.98 0.69 -19.21
C LEU A 247 5.78 0.51 -20.72
N ARG A 248 6.59 -0.35 -21.36
CA ARG A 248 6.56 -0.60 -22.81
C ARG A 248 5.20 -1.12 -23.29
N PHE A 249 4.56 -1.93 -22.45
CA PHE A 249 3.33 -2.63 -22.80
C PHE A 249 2.08 -2.06 -22.09
N SER A 250 2.13 -0.84 -21.55
CA SER A 250 0.94 -0.22 -20.93
C SER A 250 0.52 1.05 -21.64
N ARG A 251 -0.79 1.18 -21.90
CA ARG A 251 -1.38 2.42 -22.47
C ARG A 251 -1.59 3.50 -21.42
N PHE A 252 -1.63 3.12 -20.16
CA PHE A 252 -1.81 4.01 -19.03
C PHE A 252 -0.86 3.61 -17.91
N VAL A 253 -0.10 4.57 -17.41
CA VAL A 253 0.86 4.40 -16.32
C VAL A 253 0.57 5.47 -15.28
N ASN A 254 0.52 5.09 -14.00
CA ASN A 254 0.35 6.07 -12.93
C ASN A 254 1.20 5.81 -11.70
N GLY A 255 1.56 6.90 -11.03
CA GLY A 255 2.00 6.90 -9.64
C GLY A 255 0.82 6.99 -8.68
N VAL A 256 1.07 6.83 -7.38
CA VAL A 256 0.08 6.59 -6.32
C VAL A 256 -0.16 7.78 -5.38
N ALA A 257 0.36 8.94 -5.74
CA ALA A 257 0.08 10.26 -5.18
C ALA A 257 0.49 11.31 -6.21
N MET A 258 0.02 12.55 -6.10
CA MET A 258 0.38 13.62 -7.04
C MET A 258 1.89 13.84 -7.10
N GLN A 259 2.57 13.87 -5.94
CA GLN A 259 4.02 14.01 -5.89
C GLN A 259 4.72 12.78 -6.47
N HIS A 260 4.23 11.56 -6.19
CA HIS A 260 4.82 10.34 -6.72
C HIS A 260 4.72 10.27 -8.25
N GLY A 261 3.61 10.75 -8.83
CA GLY A 261 3.50 10.87 -10.29
C GLY A 261 4.57 11.78 -10.89
N LYS A 262 4.89 12.91 -10.24
CA LYS A 262 5.98 13.80 -10.67
C LYS A 262 7.35 13.13 -10.55
N VAL A 263 7.62 12.44 -9.45
CA VAL A 263 8.87 11.69 -9.24
C VAL A 263 9.01 10.58 -10.29
N SER A 264 7.94 9.81 -10.54
CA SER A 264 7.94 8.74 -11.55
C SER A 264 8.09 9.29 -12.97
N GLN A 265 7.48 10.45 -13.29
CA GLN A 265 7.68 11.11 -14.58
C GLN A 265 9.15 11.53 -14.81
N GLN A 266 9.85 11.92 -13.74
CA GLN A 266 11.30 12.24 -13.84
C GLN A 266 12.15 10.98 -14.00
N MET A 267 11.76 9.86 -13.37
CA MET A 267 12.44 8.56 -13.53
C MET A 267 12.23 7.96 -14.93
N PHE A 268 11.07 8.20 -15.54
CA PHE A 268 10.67 7.61 -16.83
C PHE A 268 10.28 8.71 -17.82
N PRO A 269 11.24 9.55 -18.26
CA PRO A 269 10.94 10.74 -19.07
C PRO A 269 10.29 10.42 -20.43
N ASP A 270 10.55 9.24 -20.98
CA ASP A 270 10.04 8.79 -22.29
C ASP A 270 8.59 8.26 -22.21
N TYR A 271 8.03 8.13 -21.00
CA TYR A 271 6.70 7.61 -20.78
C TYR A 271 5.84 8.66 -20.09
N LYS A 272 4.56 8.72 -20.46
CA LYS A 272 3.61 9.60 -19.77
C LYS A 272 3.12 8.95 -18.49
N VAL A 273 3.43 9.54 -17.34
CA VAL A 273 3.02 9.05 -16.03
C VAL A 273 1.94 9.96 -15.44
N TYR A 274 0.79 9.39 -15.16
CA TYR A 274 -0.33 10.05 -14.50
C TYR A 274 -0.24 9.89 -12.98
N SER A 275 -1.21 10.44 -12.26
CA SER A 275 -1.37 10.23 -10.82
C SER A 275 -2.79 9.80 -10.50
N ILE A 276 -2.92 8.71 -9.74
CA ILE A 276 -4.15 8.34 -9.04
C ILE A 276 -3.78 8.14 -7.59
N THR A 277 -4.15 9.08 -6.74
CA THR A 277 -3.78 9.03 -5.33
C THR A 277 -4.45 7.87 -4.65
N ASN A 278 -3.70 7.10 -3.87
CA ASN A 278 -4.20 5.95 -3.13
C ASN A 278 -5.35 6.32 -2.20
N GLY A 279 -6.05 5.32 -1.77
CA GLY A 279 -7.06 5.35 -0.72
C GLY A 279 -6.99 4.09 0.12
N VAL A 280 -7.87 3.99 1.11
CA VAL A 280 -8.03 2.81 1.98
C VAL A 280 -9.50 2.38 2.02
N HIS A 281 -9.75 1.10 2.24
CA HIS A 281 -11.13 0.59 2.32
C HIS A 281 -11.77 0.97 3.64
N ALA A 282 -12.75 1.87 3.60
CA ALA A 282 -13.31 2.50 4.79
C ALA A 282 -13.87 1.48 5.79
N ALA A 283 -14.67 0.52 5.35
CA ALA A 283 -15.28 -0.47 6.23
C ALA A 283 -14.25 -1.40 6.92
N THR A 284 -13.10 -1.65 6.29
CA THR A 284 -12.01 -2.43 6.90
C THR A 284 -11.29 -1.65 8.00
N TRP A 285 -11.06 -0.35 7.80
CA TRP A 285 -10.17 0.42 8.68
C TRP A 285 -10.87 1.25 9.73
N LEU A 286 -12.16 1.53 9.58
CA LEU A 286 -12.96 2.12 10.66
C LEU A 286 -13.06 1.18 11.85
N SER A 287 -12.90 1.74 13.06
CA SER A 287 -13.12 0.99 14.29
C SER A 287 -14.58 0.56 14.40
N PRO A 288 -14.89 -0.56 15.09
CA PRO A 288 -16.27 -0.96 15.32
C PRO A 288 -17.12 0.14 15.95
N GLN A 289 -16.52 0.97 16.80
CA GLN A 289 -17.19 2.09 17.48
C GLN A 289 -17.58 3.21 16.52
N PHE A 290 -16.72 3.50 15.55
CA PHE A 290 -17.04 4.45 14.47
C PHE A 290 -18.04 3.86 13.49
N GLN A 291 -17.93 2.57 13.17
CA GLN A 291 -18.91 1.91 12.30
C GLN A 291 -20.32 1.98 12.93
N GLU A 292 -20.46 1.64 14.21
CA GLU A 292 -21.74 1.73 14.94
C GLU A 292 -22.31 3.16 14.93
N LEU A 293 -21.45 4.17 15.18
CA LEU A 293 -21.87 5.58 15.14
C LEU A 293 -22.35 5.98 13.75
N LEU A 294 -21.58 5.65 12.71
CA LEU A 294 -21.88 6.06 11.34
C LEU A 294 -23.07 5.29 10.75
N ASP A 295 -23.25 4.02 11.09
CA ASP A 295 -24.43 3.23 10.68
C ASP A 295 -25.74 3.85 11.21
N GLY A 296 -25.68 4.47 12.39
CA GLY A 296 -26.81 5.18 12.97
C GLY A 296 -27.06 6.59 12.41
N GLU A 297 -25.99 7.30 12.03
CA GLU A 297 -26.07 8.73 11.68
C GLU A 297 -25.96 9.01 10.17
N ILE A 298 -25.26 8.14 9.43
CA ILE A 298 -24.98 8.32 7.99
C ILE A 298 -25.24 7.00 7.24
N PRO A 299 -26.48 6.60 7.01
CA PRO A 299 -26.82 5.24 6.55
C PRO A 299 -26.14 4.78 5.25
N HIS A 300 -25.70 5.70 4.39
CA HIS A 300 -25.14 5.38 3.07
C HIS A 300 -23.60 5.41 3.02
N TRP A 301 -22.92 5.62 4.14
CA TRP A 301 -21.46 5.73 4.14
C TRP A 301 -20.74 4.48 3.61
N ARG A 302 -21.35 3.29 3.75
CA ARG A 302 -20.76 2.03 3.28
C ARG A 302 -20.81 1.87 1.76
N THR A 303 -21.84 2.42 1.12
CA THR A 303 -22.03 2.35 -0.34
C THR A 303 -21.38 3.51 -1.07
N ASP A 304 -21.30 4.66 -0.43
CA ASP A 304 -20.63 5.85 -0.96
C ASP A 304 -19.86 6.57 0.14
N ASN A 305 -18.54 6.47 0.10
CA ASN A 305 -17.68 7.08 1.11
C ASN A 305 -17.63 8.61 1.06
N GLN A 306 -18.21 9.28 0.04
CA GLN A 306 -18.35 10.73 0.03
C GLN A 306 -19.28 11.22 1.16
N TYR A 307 -20.19 10.37 1.64
CA TYR A 307 -21.07 10.68 2.78
C TYR A 307 -20.33 10.91 4.09
N PHE A 308 -19.04 10.58 4.21
CA PHE A 308 -18.23 11.01 5.37
C PHE A 308 -18.22 12.52 5.59
N ARG A 309 -18.50 13.33 4.57
CA ARG A 309 -18.68 14.78 4.72
C ARG A 309 -19.84 15.14 5.63
N SER A 310 -20.85 14.28 5.74
CA SER A 310 -22.01 14.47 6.62
C SER A 310 -21.68 14.30 8.11
N VAL A 311 -20.47 13.85 8.46
CA VAL A 311 -19.98 13.79 9.85
C VAL A 311 -20.08 15.16 10.55
N TYR A 312 -20.04 16.27 9.81
CA TYR A 312 -20.29 17.60 10.38
C TYR A 312 -21.66 17.79 11.03
N GLY A 313 -22.65 16.94 10.70
CA GLY A 313 -23.94 16.89 11.36
C GLY A 313 -23.95 16.13 12.68
N ILE A 314 -22.89 15.38 13.00
CA ILE A 314 -22.78 14.63 14.25
C ILE A 314 -22.16 15.53 15.31
N GLU A 315 -22.73 15.52 16.53
CA GLU A 315 -22.18 16.27 17.64
C GLU A 315 -20.71 15.86 17.92
N PRO A 316 -19.76 16.82 18.02
CA PRO A 316 -18.34 16.53 18.21
C PRO A 316 -18.03 15.61 19.41
N ALA A 317 -18.78 15.75 20.51
CA ALA A 317 -18.62 14.91 21.70
C ALA A 317 -18.88 13.42 21.42
N ARG A 318 -19.77 13.08 20.48
CA ARG A 318 -20.03 11.70 20.08
C ARG A 318 -18.88 11.10 19.25
N ILE A 319 -18.22 11.92 18.45
CA ILE A 319 -17.00 11.55 17.72
C ILE A 319 -15.88 11.24 18.72
N ALA A 320 -15.65 12.15 19.69
CA ALA A 320 -14.67 11.95 20.75
C ALA A 320 -14.97 10.68 21.58
N ALA A 321 -16.23 10.42 21.89
CA ALA A 321 -16.63 9.22 22.62
C ALA A 321 -16.35 7.91 21.85
N ALA A 322 -16.60 7.89 20.52
CA ALA A 322 -16.28 6.75 19.66
C ALA A 322 -14.76 6.52 19.61
N HIS A 323 -13.97 7.58 19.43
CA HIS A 323 -12.51 7.51 19.47
C HIS A 323 -11.97 6.98 20.81
N ASN A 324 -12.46 7.51 21.95
CA ASN A 324 -12.04 7.09 23.28
C ASN A 324 -12.31 5.59 23.52
N LYS A 325 -13.44 5.06 23.06
CA LYS A 325 -13.71 3.61 23.10
C LYS A 325 -12.68 2.82 22.27
N GLY A 326 -12.29 3.33 21.08
CA GLY A 326 -11.23 2.76 20.26
C GLY A 326 -9.88 2.74 20.98
N LYS A 327 -9.52 3.85 21.65
CA LYS A 327 -8.29 3.98 22.45
C LYS A 327 -8.26 2.99 23.62
N LEU A 328 -9.37 2.85 24.34
CA LEU A 328 -9.51 1.86 25.42
C LEU A 328 -9.36 0.41 24.90
N ARG A 329 -9.91 0.12 23.72
CA ARG A 329 -9.75 -1.19 23.07
C ARG A 329 -8.30 -1.47 22.71
N LEU A 330 -7.57 -0.49 22.15
CA LEU A 330 -6.14 -0.58 21.87
C LEU A 330 -5.36 -0.92 23.15
N PHE A 331 -5.54 -0.13 24.21
CA PHE A 331 -4.81 -0.31 25.47
C PHE A 331 -5.15 -1.64 26.17
N GLY A 332 -6.42 -2.04 26.16
CA GLY A 332 -6.84 -3.35 26.68
C GLY A 332 -6.18 -4.52 25.92
N THR A 333 -5.99 -4.38 24.60
CA THR A 333 -5.31 -5.40 23.80
C THR A 333 -3.81 -5.44 24.08
N ILE A 334 -3.16 -4.27 24.21
CA ILE A 334 -1.73 -4.20 24.55
C ILE A 334 -1.49 -4.76 25.95
N ALA A 335 -2.34 -4.44 26.93
CA ALA A 335 -2.24 -4.98 28.28
C ALA A 335 -2.30 -6.52 28.29
N LYS A 336 -3.20 -7.11 27.51
CA LYS A 336 -3.33 -8.57 27.38
C LYS A 336 -2.15 -9.23 26.64
N ARG A 337 -1.62 -8.58 25.58
CA ARG A 337 -0.54 -9.15 24.75
C ARG A 337 0.86 -8.97 25.36
N ALA A 338 1.10 -7.83 26.02
CA ALA A 338 2.44 -7.40 26.42
C ALA A 338 2.55 -7.01 27.92
N GLY A 339 1.46 -7.06 28.68
CA GLY A 339 1.46 -6.68 30.11
C GLY A 339 1.65 -5.18 30.38
N HIS A 340 1.61 -4.32 29.34
CA HIS A 340 1.81 -2.89 29.50
C HIS A 340 0.49 -2.15 29.65
N HIS A 341 0.43 -1.24 30.64
CA HIS A 341 -0.75 -0.43 30.93
C HIS A 341 -0.52 1.04 30.56
N PHE A 342 -1.49 1.62 29.85
CA PHE A 342 -1.49 3.00 29.38
C PHE A 342 -2.64 3.79 29.99
N ASN A 343 -2.41 5.09 30.18
CA ASN A 343 -3.44 6.00 30.67
C ASN A 343 -4.24 6.57 29.48
N PRO A 344 -5.56 6.34 29.38
CA PRO A 344 -6.36 6.84 28.26
C PRO A 344 -6.48 8.36 28.21
N ASN A 345 -6.21 9.07 29.30
CA ASN A 345 -6.27 10.53 29.37
C ASN A 345 -4.96 11.22 28.97
N VAL A 346 -3.91 10.45 28.66
CA VAL A 346 -2.61 10.96 28.24
C VAL A 346 -2.51 10.93 26.73
N LEU A 347 -1.98 12.02 26.15
CA LEU A 347 -1.71 12.14 24.71
C LEU A 347 -0.87 10.96 24.23
N THR A 348 -1.34 10.26 23.20
CA THR A 348 -0.71 9.04 22.68
C THR A 348 -0.37 9.19 21.21
N LEU A 349 0.91 9.11 20.88
CA LEU A 349 1.41 9.11 19.50
C LEU A 349 1.58 7.67 19.01
N GLY A 350 1.27 7.44 17.75
CA GLY A 350 1.49 6.15 17.07
C GLY A 350 2.46 6.28 15.90
N PHE A 351 3.46 5.41 15.86
CA PHE A 351 4.38 5.25 14.74
C PHE A 351 4.47 3.76 14.39
N ALA A 352 3.78 3.33 13.33
CA ALA A 352 3.76 1.91 12.96
C ALA A 352 3.82 1.72 11.45
N ARG A 353 4.89 1.04 11.00
CA ARG A 353 5.15 0.83 9.56
C ARG A 353 6.32 -0.13 9.35
N ARG A 354 6.53 -0.60 8.09
CA ARG A 354 7.77 -1.28 7.74
C ARG A 354 8.97 -0.42 8.15
N VAL A 355 9.90 -0.99 8.89
CA VAL A 355 11.11 -0.28 9.33
C VAL A 355 12.14 -0.31 8.19
N ALA A 356 12.53 0.88 7.74
CA ALA A 356 13.57 1.13 6.77
C ALA A 356 14.19 2.51 7.05
N THR A 357 15.44 2.72 6.68
CA THR A 357 16.20 3.93 7.04
C THR A 357 15.51 5.23 6.65
N TYR A 358 14.93 5.29 5.43
CA TYR A 358 14.24 6.50 4.96
C TYR A 358 12.97 6.85 5.74
N LYS A 359 12.41 5.89 6.49
CA LYS A 359 11.21 6.11 7.34
C LYS A 359 11.53 6.85 8.64
N ARG A 360 12.80 6.90 9.03
CA ARG A 360 13.36 7.67 10.16
C ARG A 360 12.58 7.52 11.46
N ALA A 361 12.40 6.27 11.90
CA ALA A 361 11.72 5.97 13.18
C ALA A 361 12.33 6.70 14.38
N SER A 362 13.62 7.05 14.30
CA SER A 362 14.38 7.76 15.33
C SER A 362 14.14 9.27 15.39
N LEU A 363 13.50 9.91 14.37
CA LEU A 363 13.37 11.38 14.35
C LEU A 363 12.63 11.93 15.59
N LEU A 364 11.62 11.21 16.09
CA LEU A 364 10.90 11.58 17.32
C LEU A 364 11.79 11.46 18.58
N LEU A 365 12.92 10.75 18.49
CA LEU A 365 13.89 10.55 19.55
C LEU A 365 15.21 11.32 19.31
N HIS A 366 15.20 12.28 18.37
CA HIS A 366 16.40 13.03 17.95
C HIS A 366 16.97 13.89 19.10
N ASP A 367 16.12 14.53 19.88
CA ASP A 367 16.46 15.25 21.11
C ASP A 367 15.69 14.66 22.29
N PRO A 368 16.24 13.63 22.96
CA PRO A 368 15.57 12.97 24.08
C PRO A 368 15.29 13.89 25.27
N ALA A 369 16.18 14.86 25.54
CA ALA A 369 16.03 15.79 26.66
C ALA A 369 14.83 16.72 26.44
N ARG A 370 14.70 17.25 25.22
CA ARG A 370 13.53 18.07 24.85
C ARG A 370 12.24 17.27 24.88
N LEU A 371 12.26 16.02 24.40
CA LEU A 371 11.08 15.16 24.43
C LEU A 371 10.59 14.91 25.87
N VAL A 372 11.50 14.63 26.80
CA VAL A 372 11.19 14.46 28.24
C VAL A 372 10.62 15.75 28.82
N ALA A 373 11.26 16.90 28.56
CA ALA A 373 10.78 18.19 29.05
C ALA A 373 9.38 18.54 28.52
N ILE A 374 9.07 18.23 27.26
CA ILE A 374 7.73 18.38 26.70
C ILE A 374 6.75 17.46 27.43
N ALA A 375 7.07 16.18 27.63
CA ALA A 375 6.21 15.23 28.30
C ALA A 375 5.87 15.67 29.73
N GLU A 376 6.86 16.19 30.47
CA GLU A 376 6.64 16.75 31.82
C GLU A 376 5.74 18.00 31.80
N LYS A 377 5.98 18.90 30.85
CA LYS A 377 5.23 20.16 30.71
C LYS A 377 3.74 19.93 30.39
N ILE A 378 3.43 18.93 29.54
CA ILE A 378 2.06 18.65 29.09
C ILE A 378 1.31 17.66 30.03
N GLY A 379 1.92 17.20 31.12
CA GLY A 379 1.31 16.29 32.07
C GLY A 379 1.33 14.81 31.66
N GLY A 380 2.12 14.44 30.66
CA GLY A 380 2.35 13.08 30.20
C GLY A 380 2.30 12.92 28.67
N LEU A 381 3.11 11.96 28.16
CA LEU A 381 3.16 11.58 26.76
C LEU A 381 3.37 10.07 26.64
N GLN A 382 2.64 9.44 25.75
CA GLN A 382 2.74 8.02 25.42
C GLN A 382 3.07 7.86 23.95
N ILE A 383 4.04 7.00 23.60
CA ILE A 383 4.49 6.76 22.23
C ILE A 383 4.49 5.25 21.98
N LEU A 384 3.74 4.83 20.97
CA LEU A 384 3.63 3.45 20.55
C LEU A 384 4.33 3.27 19.22
N TYR A 385 5.40 2.49 19.21
CA TYR A 385 6.09 2.06 18.01
C TYR A 385 5.68 0.64 17.64
N ALA A 386 5.60 0.34 16.36
CA ALA A 386 5.49 -1.02 15.84
C ALA A 386 6.06 -1.09 14.41
N GLY A 387 6.56 -2.26 14.03
CA GLY A 387 7.05 -2.46 12.67
C GLY A 387 7.96 -3.67 12.54
N LYS A 388 8.18 -4.08 11.30
CA LYS A 388 9.11 -5.13 10.93
C LYS A 388 10.13 -4.59 9.95
N ALA A 389 11.41 -4.92 10.16
CA ALA A 389 12.45 -4.74 9.15
C ALA A 389 12.48 -5.96 8.23
N HIS A 390 12.81 -5.79 6.94
CA HIS A 390 13.01 -6.92 6.04
C HIS A 390 14.12 -7.84 6.59
N PRO A 391 14.03 -9.17 6.45
CA PRO A 391 15.03 -10.10 6.99
C PRO A 391 16.47 -9.79 6.58
N ALA A 392 16.68 -9.29 5.37
CA ALA A 392 17.99 -8.87 4.86
C ALA A 392 18.37 -7.42 5.21
N ASP A 393 17.47 -6.61 5.82
CA ASP A 393 17.73 -5.20 6.15
C ASP A 393 18.32 -5.06 7.56
N ASN A 394 19.65 -5.23 7.67
CA ASN A 394 20.34 -5.08 8.94
C ASN A 394 20.29 -3.64 9.49
N ALA A 395 20.23 -2.63 8.64
CA ALA A 395 20.10 -1.23 9.05
C ALA A 395 18.72 -0.99 9.69
N GLY A 396 17.65 -1.50 9.08
CA GLY A 396 16.30 -1.47 9.65
C GLY A 396 16.21 -2.21 10.99
N LYS A 397 16.85 -3.39 11.11
CA LYS A 397 16.93 -4.10 12.39
C LYS A 397 17.69 -3.29 13.46
N GLY A 398 18.73 -2.56 13.06
CA GLY A 398 19.45 -1.63 13.93
C GLY A 398 18.53 -0.53 14.48
N LEU A 399 17.72 0.09 13.62
CA LEU A 399 16.76 1.12 14.03
C LEU A 399 15.73 0.60 15.05
N ILE A 400 15.26 -0.63 14.93
CA ILE A 400 14.36 -1.25 15.92
C ILE A 400 15.04 -1.31 17.28
N ARG A 401 16.28 -1.81 17.33
CA ARG A 401 17.09 -1.92 18.55
C ARG A 401 17.34 -0.55 19.18
N ASP A 402 17.62 0.47 18.36
CA ASP A 402 17.91 1.81 18.83
C ASP A 402 16.66 2.44 19.49
N VAL A 403 15.49 2.31 18.87
CA VAL A 403 14.22 2.75 19.46
C VAL A 403 13.93 1.98 20.77
N TYR A 404 14.14 0.67 20.77
CA TYR A 404 13.92 -0.17 21.97
C TYR A 404 14.86 0.24 23.12
N THR A 405 16.13 0.49 22.80
CA THR A 405 17.12 0.93 23.78
C THR A 405 16.80 2.34 24.32
N ALA A 406 16.38 3.26 23.45
CA ALA A 406 15.96 4.59 23.85
C ALA A 406 14.73 4.54 24.76
N ALA A 407 13.74 3.71 24.43
CA ALA A 407 12.56 3.49 25.26
C ALA A 407 12.94 3.04 26.67
N ALA A 408 13.84 2.05 26.80
CA ALA A 408 14.29 1.55 28.09
C ALA A 408 14.97 2.63 28.96
N LYS A 409 15.65 3.60 28.32
CA LYS A 409 16.36 4.69 29.04
C LYS A 409 15.45 5.87 29.39
N LEU A 410 14.47 6.19 28.55
CA LEU A 410 13.67 7.41 28.64
C LEU A 410 12.34 7.22 29.37
N ASN A 411 11.89 5.97 29.57
CA ASN A 411 10.64 5.71 30.28
C ASN A 411 10.68 6.27 31.72
N SER A 412 9.68 7.10 32.01
CA SER A 412 9.52 7.79 33.29
C SER A 412 8.04 7.84 33.68
N SER A 413 7.70 8.55 34.74
CA SER A 413 6.30 8.83 35.10
C SER A 413 5.60 9.68 34.02
N ALA A 414 6.31 10.62 33.40
CA ALA A 414 5.78 11.54 32.40
C ALA A 414 5.86 11.01 30.95
N LEU A 415 6.89 10.24 30.60
CA LEU A 415 7.11 9.73 29.25
C LEU A 415 7.05 8.20 29.21
N LYS A 416 6.22 7.63 28.38
CA LYS A 416 6.12 6.18 28.14
C LYS A 416 6.33 5.89 26.67
N ILE A 417 7.36 5.09 26.34
CA ILE A 417 7.69 4.66 24.97
C ILE A 417 7.68 3.15 24.95
N TYR A 418 6.94 2.56 24.02
CA TYR A 418 6.89 1.12 23.83
C TYR A 418 7.00 0.72 22.37
N TYR A 419 7.78 -0.32 22.12
CA TYR A 419 7.84 -1.00 20.84
C TYR A 419 7.00 -2.27 20.89
N LEU A 420 5.96 -2.33 20.06
CA LEU A 420 5.03 -3.46 19.99
C LEU A 420 5.56 -4.48 18.97
N GLU A 421 5.77 -5.71 19.46
CA GLU A 421 6.30 -6.82 18.67
C GLU A 421 5.29 -7.35 17.66
N ASN A 422 5.81 -7.89 16.56
CA ASN A 422 5.06 -8.62 15.54
C ASN A 422 3.94 -7.80 14.89
N TYR A 423 4.31 -6.63 14.35
CA TYR A 423 3.37 -5.78 13.60
C TYR A 423 2.71 -6.57 12.48
N ASP A 424 1.39 -6.63 12.51
CA ASP A 424 0.52 -7.30 11.56
C ASP A 424 -0.71 -6.42 11.23
N TRP A 425 -1.64 -6.96 10.44
CA TRP A 425 -2.87 -6.25 10.09
C TRP A 425 -3.68 -5.82 11.32
N GLU A 426 -3.91 -6.75 12.25
CA GLU A 426 -4.74 -6.48 13.44
C GLU A 426 -4.14 -5.40 14.32
N LEU A 427 -2.83 -5.47 14.58
CA LEU A 427 -2.12 -4.45 15.35
C LEU A 427 -2.12 -3.11 14.60
N GLY A 428 -1.93 -3.13 13.27
CA GLY A 428 -2.02 -1.96 12.42
C GLY A 428 -3.40 -1.29 12.48
N ALA A 429 -4.47 -2.09 12.44
CA ALA A 429 -5.84 -1.58 12.60
C ALA A 429 -6.06 -0.98 13.98
N LEU A 430 -5.67 -1.68 15.05
CA LEU A 430 -5.80 -1.19 16.42
C LEU A 430 -5.09 0.15 16.64
N LEU A 431 -3.86 0.29 16.16
CA LEU A 431 -3.08 1.51 16.29
C LEU A 431 -3.72 2.69 15.52
N THR A 432 -4.14 2.48 14.27
CA THR A 432 -4.82 3.51 13.47
C THR A 432 -6.25 3.81 13.92
N GLN A 433 -6.77 3.08 14.91
CA GLN A 433 -8.09 3.26 15.50
C GLN A 433 -8.04 3.84 16.91
N GLY A 434 -6.87 3.86 17.58
CA GLY A 434 -6.84 4.14 19.01
C GLY A 434 -5.73 5.06 19.51
N VAL A 435 -4.75 5.47 18.69
CA VAL A 435 -3.83 6.55 19.11
C VAL A 435 -4.47 7.92 18.90
N ASP A 436 -3.92 8.97 19.49
CA ASP A 436 -4.45 10.33 19.33
C ASP A 436 -3.85 11.05 18.14
N VAL A 437 -2.58 10.80 17.82
CA VAL A 437 -1.87 11.40 16.69
C VAL A 437 -1.07 10.32 15.94
N TRP A 438 -1.16 10.34 14.62
CA TRP A 438 -0.40 9.45 13.75
C TRP A 438 0.87 10.14 13.26
N VAL A 439 2.03 9.59 13.62
CA VAL A 439 3.35 10.18 13.28
C VAL A 439 3.94 9.53 12.05
N ASN A 440 4.48 10.34 11.13
CA ASN A 440 5.08 9.88 9.89
C ASN A 440 6.27 10.78 9.51
N THR A 441 7.47 10.21 9.48
CA THR A 441 8.70 10.98 9.34
C THR A 441 9.58 10.54 8.16
N PRO A 442 9.02 10.30 6.94
CA PRO A 442 9.83 9.84 5.83
C PRO A 442 10.84 10.91 5.39
N ARG A 443 11.95 10.47 4.78
CA ARG A 443 12.83 11.37 4.05
C ARG A 443 12.21 11.65 2.67
N ARG A 444 12.00 12.91 2.33
CA ARG A 444 11.53 13.31 0.99
C ARG A 444 12.56 13.00 -0.09
N PRO A 445 12.13 12.59 -1.28
CA PRO A 445 10.75 12.28 -1.75
C PRO A 445 10.44 10.77 -1.73
N TYR A 446 10.89 10.02 -0.73
CA TYR A 446 10.89 8.55 -0.73
C TYR A 446 9.58 7.91 -0.22
N GLU A 447 8.59 8.70 0.18
CA GLU A 447 7.24 8.17 0.47
C GLU A 447 6.37 8.29 -0.79
N ALA A 448 6.15 7.16 -1.46
CA ALA A 448 5.33 7.16 -2.68
C ALA A 448 3.88 7.60 -2.40
N SER A 449 3.30 7.14 -1.32
CA SER A 449 1.95 7.51 -0.89
C SER A 449 1.81 7.53 0.63
N GLY A 450 1.96 6.40 1.31
CA GLY A 450 1.74 6.28 2.76
C GLY A 450 0.26 6.17 3.11
N THR A 451 -0.29 4.94 3.19
CA THR A 451 -1.73 4.73 3.43
C THR A 451 -2.12 4.68 4.91
N SER A 452 -1.15 4.57 5.83
CA SER A 452 -1.45 4.42 7.27
C SER A 452 -2.11 5.66 7.89
N GLY A 453 -1.68 6.86 7.49
CA GLY A 453 -2.31 8.11 7.90
C GLY A 453 -3.74 8.27 7.37
N MET A 454 -4.05 7.73 6.18
CA MET A 454 -5.41 7.69 5.65
C MET A 454 -6.34 6.82 6.52
N LYS A 455 -5.83 5.67 7.02
CA LYS A 455 -6.54 4.78 7.96
C LYS A 455 -6.81 5.48 9.28
N ALA A 456 -5.81 6.20 9.80
CA ALA A 456 -5.93 7.00 11.01
C ALA A 456 -6.99 8.11 10.84
N ALA A 457 -6.96 8.84 9.73
CA ALA A 457 -7.91 9.92 9.44
C ALA A 457 -9.37 9.45 9.42
N LEU A 458 -9.66 8.24 8.92
CA LEU A 458 -10.99 7.63 9.00
C LEU A 458 -11.50 7.50 10.44
N ASN A 459 -10.61 7.33 11.41
CA ASN A 459 -10.92 7.20 12.83
C ASN A 459 -10.75 8.53 13.61
N GLY A 460 -10.77 9.66 12.89
CA GLY A 460 -10.64 10.97 13.51
C GLY A 460 -9.25 11.27 14.07
N ILE A 461 -8.23 10.57 13.63
CA ILE A 461 -6.86 10.73 14.13
C ILE A 461 -6.08 11.65 13.20
N PRO A 462 -5.67 12.86 13.65
CA PRO A 462 -4.84 13.76 12.86
C PRO A 462 -3.42 13.20 12.66
N SER A 463 -2.78 13.60 11.57
CA SER A 463 -1.39 13.23 11.27
C SER A 463 -0.42 14.35 11.65
N LEU A 464 0.71 13.97 12.23
CA LEU A 464 1.92 14.78 12.37
C LEU A 464 2.96 14.18 11.42
N SER A 465 3.17 14.79 10.26
CA SER A 465 3.95 14.15 9.20
C SER A 465 4.76 15.13 8.37
N ILE A 466 5.90 14.65 7.87
CA ILE A 466 6.61 15.30 6.78
C ILE A 466 5.67 15.41 5.56
N LEU A 467 5.74 16.54 4.84
CA LEU A 467 5.00 16.76 3.60
C LEU A 467 5.59 15.92 2.46
N ASP A 468 5.17 14.65 2.38
CA ASP A 468 5.54 13.70 1.34
C ASP A 468 4.38 12.74 1.06
N GLY A 469 4.39 12.11 -0.10
CA GLY A 469 3.32 11.20 -0.52
C GLY A 469 1.93 11.87 -0.46
N TRP A 470 0.95 11.16 0.12
CA TRP A 470 -0.44 11.64 0.23
C TRP A 470 -0.59 12.88 1.13
N TRP A 471 0.34 13.07 2.09
CA TRP A 471 0.19 14.15 3.07
C TRP A 471 0.34 15.54 2.45
N ILE A 472 1.01 15.67 1.30
CA ILE A 472 1.00 16.93 0.52
C ILE A 472 -0.43 17.32 0.09
N GLU A 473 -1.28 16.32 -0.16
CA GLU A 473 -2.66 16.51 -0.60
C GLU A 473 -3.63 16.56 0.58
N GLY A 474 -3.33 15.86 1.69
CA GLY A 474 -4.21 15.68 2.84
C GLY A 474 -3.97 16.65 4.00
N CYS A 475 -2.84 17.41 4.00
CA CYS A 475 -2.48 18.32 5.06
C CYS A 475 -3.22 19.66 4.93
N ALA A 476 -4.16 19.90 5.85
CA ALA A 476 -4.66 21.22 6.14
C ALA A 476 -4.23 21.56 7.58
N GLU A 477 -3.23 22.44 7.69
CA GLU A 477 -2.57 22.78 8.96
C GLU A 477 -3.58 23.19 10.05
N ASN A 478 -3.43 22.61 11.25
CA ASN A 478 -4.35 22.81 12.39
C ASN A 478 -5.81 22.36 12.14
N THR A 479 -6.07 21.68 11.02
CA THR A 479 -7.42 21.20 10.65
C THR A 479 -7.45 19.69 10.52
N THR A 480 -6.57 19.10 9.70
CA THR A 480 -6.46 17.64 9.52
C THR A 480 -5.21 17.06 10.17
N GLY A 481 -4.32 17.92 10.65
CA GLY A 481 -3.06 17.58 11.28
C GLY A 481 -2.01 18.68 11.09
N TRP A 482 -0.73 18.27 11.09
CA TRP A 482 0.40 19.19 11.08
C TRP A 482 1.51 18.73 10.15
N ALA A 483 2.11 19.69 9.46
CA ALA A 483 3.31 19.48 8.67
C ALA A 483 4.57 19.56 9.54
N ILE A 484 5.50 18.64 9.35
CA ILE A 484 6.83 18.68 9.96
C ILE A 484 7.80 19.29 8.96
N GLY A 485 8.44 20.40 9.34
CA GLY A 485 9.49 21.05 8.55
C GLY A 485 9.08 21.41 7.14
N ASN A 486 10.05 21.82 6.36
CA ASN A 486 9.89 22.18 4.94
C ASN A 486 10.86 21.41 4.02
N GLY A 487 11.57 20.40 4.55
CA GLY A 487 12.54 19.58 3.81
C GLY A 487 13.97 20.11 3.80
N GLU A 488 14.35 20.99 4.75
CA GLU A 488 15.69 21.57 4.83
C GLU A 488 16.74 20.52 5.27
N ASN A 489 16.66 20.07 6.52
CA ASN A 489 17.56 19.06 7.09
C ASN A 489 16.91 18.36 8.30
N GLU A 490 17.54 17.31 8.79
CA GLU A 490 16.99 16.47 9.86
C GLU A 490 16.86 17.22 11.19
N ASP A 491 17.79 18.11 11.53
CA ASP A 491 17.75 18.90 12.77
C ASP A 491 16.58 19.90 12.74
N ALA A 492 16.36 20.58 11.61
CA ALA A 492 15.25 21.51 11.43
C ALA A 492 13.90 20.79 11.44
N GLU A 493 13.82 19.62 10.83
CA GLU A 493 12.60 18.79 10.86
C GLU A 493 12.31 18.27 12.27
N ALA A 494 13.32 17.82 13.03
CA ALA A 494 13.16 17.42 14.41
C ALA A 494 12.72 18.59 15.29
N ALA A 495 13.34 19.77 15.13
CA ALA A 495 12.95 20.98 15.84
C ALA A 495 11.50 21.37 15.56
N SER A 496 11.07 21.32 14.28
CA SER A 496 9.69 21.57 13.86
C SER A 496 8.70 20.55 14.47
N LEU A 497 9.07 19.27 14.51
CA LEU A 497 8.25 18.22 15.12
C LEU A 497 7.98 18.53 16.59
N TYR A 498 9.02 18.86 17.37
CA TYR A 498 8.88 19.19 18.79
C TYR A 498 8.10 20.49 19.00
N GLU A 499 8.32 21.50 18.17
CA GLU A 499 7.56 22.76 18.23
C GLU A 499 6.06 22.52 18.01
N LYS A 500 5.70 21.72 16.98
CA LYS A 500 4.30 21.34 16.74
C LYS A 500 3.72 20.56 17.91
N LEU A 501 4.47 19.61 18.47
CA LEU A 501 4.02 18.84 19.63
C LEU A 501 3.73 19.74 20.83
N GLU A 502 4.65 20.66 21.13
CA GLU A 502 4.59 21.52 22.32
C GLU A 502 3.57 22.67 22.19
N HIS A 503 3.55 23.34 21.02
CA HIS A 503 2.82 24.63 20.87
C HIS A 503 1.53 24.52 20.04
N SER A 504 1.30 23.40 19.35
CA SER A 504 0.08 23.21 18.56
C SER A 504 -0.74 22.02 19.05
N ILE A 505 -0.12 20.85 19.13
CA ILE A 505 -0.83 19.60 19.43
C ILE A 505 -1.28 19.54 20.89
N ALA A 506 -0.37 19.73 21.82
CA ALA A 506 -0.68 19.63 23.26
C ALA A 506 -1.73 20.65 23.72
N PRO A 507 -1.67 21.95 23.36
CA PRO A 507 -2.73 22.90 23.69
C PRO A 507 -4.08 22.54 23.05
N MET A 508 -4.08 22.03 21.82
CA MET A 508 -5.32 21.60 21.15
C MET A 508 -5.91 20.34 21.81
N TYR A 509 -5.08 19.37 22.17
CA TYR A 509 -5.50 18.18 22.88
C TYR A 509 -6.09 18.48 24.26
N ALA A 510 -5.55 19.49 24.96
CA ALA A 510 -6.06 19.97 26.24
C ALA A 510 -7.43 20.68 26.13
N ASN A 511 -7.90 21.01 24.90
CA ASN A 511 -9.21 21.60 24.64
C ASN A 511 -10.13 20.55 23.97
N PRO A 512 -11.02 19.87 24.73
CA PRO A 512 -11.85 18.79 24.18
C PRO A 512 -12.73 19.20 22.99
N HIS A 513 -13.21 20.44 22.96
CA HIS A 513 -14.03 20.93 21.86
C HIS A 513 -13.21 21.13 20.59
N ALA A 514 -12.04 21.76 20.68
CA ALA A 514 -11.15 21.94 19.54
C ALA A 514 -10.65 20.57 19.01
N TRP A 515 -10.31 19.65 19.92
CA TRP A 515 -9.86 18.33 19.58
C TRP A 515 -10.92 17.51 18.84
N SER A 516 -12.14 17.45 19.35
CA SER A 516 -13.23 16.72 18.71
C SER A 516 -13.63 17.31 17.36
N ARG A 517 -13.50 18.65 17.18
CA ARG A 517 -13.67 19.30 15.88
C ARG A 517 -12.59 18.87 14.88
N MET A 518 -11.32 18.78 15.30
CA MET A 518 -10.26 18.25 14.44
C MET A 518 -10.54 16.80 14.04
N GLN A 519 -11.02 15.97 14.96
CA GLN A 519 -11.42 14.61 14.66
C GLN A 519 -12.52 14.55 13.58
N GLN A 520 -13.53 15.42 13.66
CA GLN A 520 -14.53 15.57 12.58
C GLN A 520 -13.89 15.95 11.25
N HIS A 521 -12.97 16.94 11.25
CA HIS A 521 -12.29 17.37 10.03
C HIS A 521 -11.49 16.23 9.39
N CYS A 522 -10.78 15.43 10.18
CA CYS A 522 -10.04 14.27 9.67
C CYS A 522 -10.96 13.31 8.90
N ILE A 523 -12.12 12.97 9.47
CA ILE A 523 -13.08 12.07 8.84
C ILE A 523 -13.74 12.74 7.62
N ALA A 524 -14.25 13.96 7.78
CA ALA A 524 -15.03 14.64 6.76
C ALA A 524 -14.19 15.00 5.53
N ILE A 525 -12.97 15.49 5.72
CA ILE A 525 -12.09 15.97 4.64
C ILE A 525 -11.28 14.79 4.08
N ASN A 526 -10.45 14.18 4.93
CA ASN A 526 -9.53 13.14 4.48
C ASN A 526 -10.23 11.79 4.27
N GLY A 527 -11.12 11.38 5.17
CA GLY A 527 -11.86 10.13 5.03
C GLY A 527 -12.74 10.10 3.77
N SER A 528 -13.40 11.20 3.44
CA SER A 528 -14.25 11.28 2.25
C SER A 528 -13.49 11.25 0.93
N PHE A 529 -12.19 11.59 0.93
CA PHE A 529 -11.37 11.65 -0.28
C PHE A 529 -10.38 10.49 -0.39
N PHE A 530 -9.63 10.18 0.68
CA PHE A 530 -8.56 9.17 0.63
C PHE A 530 -9.10 7.74 0.91
N ASN A 531 -10.14 7.36 0.18
CA ASN A 531 -10.74 6.03 0.24
C ASN A 531 -10.66 5.32 -1.11
N THR A 532 -10.78 3.99 -1.09
CA THR A 532 -10.64 3.16 -2.28
C THR A 532 -11.86 3.18 -3.20
N HIS A 533 -13.06 3.61 -2.75
CA HIS A 533 -14.19 3.85 -3.66
C HIS A 533 -13.87 4.96 -4.66
N ARG A 534 -13.39 6.13 -4.18
CA ARG A 534 -12.94 7.23 -5.04
C ARG A 534 -11.77 6.79 -5.93
N MET A 535 -10.76 6.12 -5.35
CA MET A 535 -9.61 5.65 -6.10
C MET A 535 -10.02 4.73 -7.25
N LEU A 536 -10.87 3.76 -6.98
CA LEU A 536 -11.36 2.80 -7.98
C LEU A 536 -12.18 3.51 -9.07
N ALA A 537 -13.05 4.46 -8.73
CA ALA A 537 -13.79 5.26 -9.70
C ALA A 537 -12.82 5.99 -10.67
N GLN A 538 -11.75 6.59 -10.14
CA GLN A 538 -10.72 7.23 -10.97
C GLN A 538 -9.98 6.23 -11.89
N TYR A 539 -9.73 5.00 -11.43
CA TYR A 539 -9.19 3.95 -12.31
C TYR A 539 -10.17 3.60 -13.44
N PHE A 540 -11.46 3.47 -13.13
CA PHE A 540 -12.47 3.19 -14.15
C PHE A 540 -12.56 4.31 -15.19
N GLU A 541 -12.61 5.57 -14.76
CA GLU A 541 -12.76 6.73 -15.63
C GLU A 541 -11.51 7.02 -16.47
N ASN A 542 -10.32 6.97 -15.86
CA ASN A 542 -9.10 7.44 -16.51
C ASN A 542 -8.27 6.31 -17.16
N SER A 543 -8.43 5.09 -16.65
CA SER A 543 -7.55 3.98 -16.97
C SER A 543 -8.27 2.81 -17.63
N TYR A 544 -9.32 2.24 -17.02
CA TYR A 544 -9.93 1.01 -17.55
C TYR A 544 -10.84 1.28 -18.74
N PHE A 545 -11.68 2.32 -18.65
CA PHE A 545 -12.62 2.70 -19.70
C PHE A 545 -12.51 4.20 -19.99
N PRO A 546 -11.32 4.69 -20.45
CA PRO A 546 -11.22 6.08 -20.82
C PRO A 546 -12.30 6.37 -21.86
N HIS A 547 -13.08 7.42 -21.63
CA HIS A 547 -14.12 7.83 -22.56
C HIS A 547 -13.53 7.88 -23.97
N THR A 548 -13.94 6.96 -24.84
CA THR A 548 -13.77 7.12 -26.28
C THR A 548 -14.28 8.50 -26.56
N GLN A 549 -13.48 9.36 -27.19
CA GLN A 549 -13.89 10.69 -27.61
C GLN A 549 -15.29 10.53 -28.22
N VAL A 550 -16.31 11.07 -27.54
CA VAL A 550 -17.66 11.16 -28.13
C VAL A 550 -17.40 11.78 -29.50
N ALA A 551 -17.67 11.04 -30.56
CA ALA A 551 -17.47 11.53 -31.89
C ALA A 551 -18.12 12.91 -31.92
N LYS A 552 -17.35 13.96 -32.17
CA LYS A 552 -17.85 15.32 -32.19
C LYS A 552 -19.01 15.33 -33.16
N LEU A 553 -20.24 15.45 -32.65
CA LEU A 553 -21.38 15.73 -33.50
C LEU A 553 -21.07 17.07 -34.17
N PRO A 554 -21.05 17.15 -35.51
CA PRO A 554 -20.81 18.40 -36.20
C PRO A 554 -21.83 19.45 -35.72
N GLY A 555 -21.36 20.55 -35.14
CA GLY A 555 -22.22 21.64 -34.66
C GLY A 555 -22.59 21.66 -33.18
N SER A 556 -21.96 20.86 -32.32
CA SER A 556 -22.17 20.94 -30.88
C SER A 556 -21.71 22.28 -30.29
N PRO A 557 -22.52 22.95 -29.43
CA PRO A 557 -22.16 24.23 -28.79
C PRO A 557 -20.91 24.18 -27.89
N LEU A 558 -20.38 22.97 -27.61
CA LEU A 558 -19.17 22.78 -26.79
C LEU A 558 -17.86 23.13 -27.52
N ASP A 559 -17.89 23.31 -28.85
CA ASP A 559 -16.70 23.65 -29.64
C ASP A 559 -16.29 25.13 -29.50
N ARG A 560 -17.15 26.00 -28.90
CA ARG A 560 -16.86 27.43 -28.75
C ARG A 560 -16.15 27.85 -27.45
N ARG A 561 -15.88 26.91 -26.53
CA ARG A 561 -15.28 27.23 -25.23
C ARG A 561 -13.84 26.74 -25.03
N ARG A 562 -13.17 26.27 -26.09
CA ARG A 562 -11.75 25.83 -26.01
C ARG A 562 -10.73 26.77 -26.67
N SER A 563 -11.12 28.01 -26.96
CA SER A 563 -10.18 29.00 -27.51
C SER A 563 -10.12 30.30 -26.68
N SER A 564 -10.21 30.21 -25.37
CA SER A 564 -9.80 31.31 -24.51
C SER A 564 -9.08 30.74 -23.30
N ASP A 565 -7.82 31.07 -23.23
CA ASP A 565 -6.85 30.89 -22.19
C ASP A 565 -7.48 30.95 -20.79
N ILE A 566 -7.59 29.80 -20.12
CA ILE A 566 -7.65 29.79 -18.66
C ILE A 566 -6.17 29.78 -18.22
N LEU A 567 -5.62 30.96 -18.08
CA LEU A 567 -4.45 31.21 -17.26
C LEU A 567 -4.82 30.78 -15.83
N VAL A 568 -4.30 29.64 -15.41
CA VAL A 568 -4.25 29.28 -13.99
C VAL A 568 -3.21 30.20 -13.38
N PRO A 569 -3.55 31.09 -12.44
CA PRO A 569 -2.56 31.92 -11.79
C PRO A 569 -1.59 31.01 -11.01
N GLU A 570 -0.29 31.22 -11.21
CA GLU A 570 0.75 30.64 -10.35
C GLU A 570 0.44 31.03 -8.90
N PRO A 571 0.53 30.12 -7.92
CA PRO A 571 0.43 30.49 -6.53
C PRO A 571 1.62 31.39 -6.17
N ALA A 572 1.32 32.61 -5.77
CA ALA A 572 2.29 33.52 -5.21
C ALA A 572 2.96 32.87 -3.99
N LEU A 573 4.28 32.79 -4.03
CA LEU A 573 5.14 32.50 -2.90
C LEU A 573 4.93 33.62 -1.86
N VAL A 574 4.38 33.24 -0.70
CA VAL A 574 4.59 33.92 0.57
C VAL A 574 4.94 32.87 1.61
#